data_37a12099860884c33d41efb4fdfb8544
#
_entry.id   37a12099860884c33d41efb4fdfb8544
#
_cell.length_a   1.000
_cell.length_b   1.000
_cell.length_c   1.000
_cell.angle_alpha   90.00
_cell.angle_beta   90.00
_cell.angle_gamma   90.00
#
_symmetry.space_group_name_H-M   'P 1'
#
loop_
_entity.id
_entity.type
_entity.pdbx_description
1 polymer ?
#
loop_
_entity_poly.entity_id
_entity_poly.type
_entity_poly.pdbx_seq_one_letter_code
_entity_poly.pdbx_strand_id
1 'polypeptide(L)'
;MRKLLAPLVLLLASTLPAHAQTPAPPVEGDAILKDFAFTTGEKLPELKIRYTTLGTPKRDKKGEITNAVMILHGTGGTGKQFFQPQFANELFGPGQPLDTAKYYIILPDNIGHGGSSKPSDGMRMTFPKYDYDDMVTAQHRMLTEKLGVKKLKLILGTSMGCMHAFIWGTKRPGFAEKLAPFACLPVEIAGQNRMWRTLTIDAIKADPLWQDGNYTTPPAAGLRTAASLSMIAGANPYALQAQYPTREAAEKYKDDAFARMFGRNDANDTIYQLDSSRTYNPWPLLEKIDVPTLWINSADDFINPPAYGITEKAAARMKTTRFILIPASPETKGHSTHTWAKFWKDDLARLLAE
;
A
#
# COMPACT_ATOMS: atom_id res chain seq x y z
N MET A 1 44.77 62.85 -34.46
CA MET A 1 44.33 62.06 -33.27
C MET A 1 43.19 61.15 -33.72
N ARG A 2 43.49 59.88 -34.03
CA ARG A 2 42.52 58.88 -34.44
C ARG A 2 42.15 58.06 -33.21
N LYS A 3 40.85 58.08 -32.79
CA LYS A 3 40.32 57.22 -31.72
C LYS A 3 39.99 55.85 -32.30
N LEU A 4 40.67 54.82 -31.85
CA LEU A 4 40.33 53.43 -32.10
C LEU A 4 39.16 53.04 -31.17
N LEU A 5 38.02 52.63 -31.78
CA LEU A 5 36.92 51.97 -31.10
C LEU A 5 37.16 50.44 -31.17
N ALA A 6 37.31 49.80 -30.04
CA ALA A 6 37.35 48.33 -29.93
C ALA A 6 35.91 47.77 -29.91
N PRO A 7 35.59 46.71 -30.67
CA PRO A 7 34.26 46.09 -30.59
C PRO A 7 34.14 45.21 -29.32
N LEU A 8 33.06 45.45 -28.58
CA LEU A 8 32.64 44.62 -27.42
C LEU A 8 31.92 43.37 -27.99
N VAL A 9 32.59 42.22 -27.89
CA VAL A 9 31.96 40.94 -28.26
C VAL A 9 31.12 40.45 -27.06
N LEU A 10 29.80 40.52 -27.18
CA LEU A 10 28.85 39.91 -26.23
C LEU A 10 28.79 38.39 -26.48
N LEU A 11 29.38 37.60 -25.56
CA LEU A 11 29.15 36.15 -25.53
C LEU A 11 27.72 35.87 -24.99
N LEU A 12 26.81 35.50 -25.88
CA LEU A 12 25.54 34.91 -25.53
C LEU A 12 25.79 33.48 -25.09
N ALA A 13 25.74 33.23 -23.77
CA ALA A 13 25.69 31.88 -23.20
C ALA A 13 24.31 31.29 -23.51
N SER A 14 24.24 30.40 -24.51
CA SER A 14 23.04 29.63 -24.82
C SER A 14 22.88 28.56 -23.74
N THR A 15 21.96 28.75 -22.80
CA THR A 15 21.49 27.71 -21.90
C THR A 15 20.66 26.71 -22.70
N LEU A 16 21.24 25.55 -23.01
CA LEU A 16 20.49 24.43 -23.56
C LEU A 16 19.44 24.00 -22.54
N PRO A 17 18.17 23.81 -22.94
CA PRO A 17 17.16 23.26 -22.04
C PRO A 17 17.59 21.86 -21.63
N ALA A 18 17.65 21.62 -20.33
CA ALA A 18 17.85 20.28 -19.79
C ALA A 18 16.74 19.39 -20.34
N HIS A 19 17.08 18.42 -21.17
CA HIS A 19 16.13 17.41 -21.64
C HIS A 19 15.60 16.70 -20.41
N ALA A 20 14.28 16.83 -20.15
CA ALA A 20 13.59 16.00 -19.17
C ALA A 20 13.77 14.55 -19.59
N GLN A 21 14.59 13.80 -18.87
CA GLN A 21 14.74 12.36 -19.11
C GLN A 21 13.36 11.70 -18.98
N THR A 22 12.94 11.02 -20.03
CA THR A 22 11.75 10.16 -19.96
C THR A 22 11.96 9.16 -18.83
N PRO A 23 11.01 9.01 -17.88
CA PRO A 23 11.16 8.05 -16.80
C PRO A 23 11.44 6.65 -17.33
N ALA A 24 12.42 5.96 -16.76
CA ALA A 24 12.70 4.58 -17.12
C ALA A 24 11.44 3.71 -16.88
N PRO A 25 11.16 2.75 -17.77
CA PRO A 25 9.99 1.89 -17.61
C PRO A 25 10.08 1.10 -16.29
N PRO A 26 8.92 0.68 -15.72
CA PRO A 26 8.90 -0.18 -14.55
C PRO A 26 9.65 -1.49 -14.79
N VAL A 27 10.41 -1.96 -13.79
CA VAL A 27 11.15 -3.23 -13.84
C VAL A 27 10.55 -4.19 -12.83
N GLU A 28 10.06 -5.32 -13.32
CA GLU A 28 9.55 -6.41 -12.46
C GLU A 28 10.68 -7.39 -12.10
N GLY A 29 10.60 -7.95 -10.88
CA GLY A 29 11.55 -8.96 -10.42
C GLY A 29 10.96 -9.85 -9.33
N ASP A 30 11.66 -10.94 -9.04
CA ASP A 30 11.32 -11.88 -7.97
C ASP A 30 12.48 -11.99 -6.98
N ALA A 31 12.15 -11.92 -5.69
CA ALA A 31 13.03 -12.32 -4.60
C ALA A 31 12.62 -13.72 -4.13
N ILE A 32 13.53 -14.67 -4.24
CA ILE A 32 13.35 -16.03 -3.71
C ILE A 32 14.01 -16.09 -2.34
N LEU A 33 13.18 -16.09 -1.29
CA LEU A 33 13.63 -16.14 0.10
C LEU A 33 13.74 -17.62 0.51
N LYS A 34 14.97 -18.07 0.75
CA LYS A 34 15.23 -19.46 1.15
C LYS A 34 14.89 -19.65 2.65
N ASP A 35 14.44 -20.85 2.99
CA ASP A 35 14.18 -21.29 4.37
C ASP A 35 13.34 -20.28 5.16
N PHE A 36 12.22 -19.84 4.58
CA PHE A 36 11.37 -18.84 5.22
C PHE A 36 10.57 -19.48 6.36
N ALA A 37 10.79 -19.00 7.58
CA ALA A 37 10.06 -19.41 8.79
C ALA A 37 8.96 -18.39 9.09
N PHE A 38 7.74 -18.88 9.23
CA PHE A 38 6.55 -18.10 9.59
C PHE A 38 6.42 -17.97 11.11
N THR A 39 5.69 -16.98 11.57
CA THR A 39 5.38 -16.75 13.01
C THR A 39 4.69 -17.94 13.67
N THR A 40 3.97 -18.76 12.89
CA THR A 40 3.35 -20.02 13.32
C THR A 40 4.34 -21.15 13.58
N GLY A 41 5.61 -21.00 13.18
CA GLY A 41 6.63 -22.04 13.22
C GLY A 41 6.71 -22.92 11.96
N GLU A 42 5.74 -22.81 11.06
CA GLU A 42 5.77 -23.46 9.75
C GLU A 42 6.92 -22.89 8.89
N LYS A 43 7.39 -23.67 7.92
CA LYS A 43 8.49 -23.24 7.05
C LYS A 43 8.21 -23.57 5.58
N LEU A 44 8.68 -22.70 4.70
CA LEU A 44 8.78 -22.98 3.27
C LEU A 44 10.25 -22.99 2.85
N PRO A 45 10.70 -24.00 2.08
CA PRO A 45 12.06 -24.02 1.51
C PRO A 45 12.34 -22.78 0.65
N GLU A 46 11.31 -22.30 -0.05
CA GLU A 46 11.36 -21.10 -0.90
C GLU A 46 10.06 -20.32 -0.78
N LEU A 47 10.17 -19.03 -0.50
CA LEU A 47 9.07 -18.06 -0.57
C LEU A 47 9.40 -17.02 -1.64
N LYS A 48 8.58 -16.95 -2.68
CA LYS A 48 8.72 -15.94 -3.74
C LYS A 48 8.01 -14.66 -3.36
N ILE A 49 8.70 -13.53 -3.46
CA ILE A 49 8.14 -12.18 -3.37
C ILE A 49 8.34 -11.48 -4.71
N ARG A 50 7.24 -11.22 -5.43
CA ARG A 50 7.21 -10.38 -6.63
C ARG A 50 7.34 -8.93 -6.22
N TYR A 51 8.10 -8.15 -6.99
CA TYR A 51 8.16 -6.70 -6.82
C TYR A 51 8.27 -6.00 -8.18
N THR A 52 7.87 -4.73 -8.19
CA THR A 52 8.13 -3.82 -9.31
C THR A 52 8.94 -2.64 -8.81
N THR A 53 9.90 -2.16 -9.60
CA THR A 53 10.69 -0.98 -9.26
C THR A 53 10.54 0.12 -10.30
N LEU A 54 10.61 1.38 -9.84
CA LEU A 54 10.66 2.59 -10.66
C LEU A 54 11.91 3.39 -10.31
N GLY A 55 12.46 4.10 -11.28
CA GLY A 55 13.70 4.85 -11.10
C GLY A 55 14.92 3.96 -10.93
N THR A 56 16.04 4.55 -10.54
CA THR A 56 17.32 3.85 -10.41
C THR A 56 17.93 4.03 -9.01
N PRO A 57 18.56 2.97 -8.44
CA PRO A 57 19.22 3.09 -7.16
C PRO A 57 20.47 4.01 -7.26
N LYS A 58 20.52 5.04 -6.41
CA LYS A 58 21.69 5.90 -6.23
C LYS A 58 22.51 5.38 -5.06
N ARG A 59 23.83 5.30 -5.27
CA ARG A 59 24.74 4.74 -4.26
C ARG A 59 25.69 5.81 -3.76
N ASP A 60 25.98 5.75 -2.47
CA ASP A 60 27.03 6.56 -1.85
C ASP A 60 28.45 5.99 -2.12
N LYS A 61 29.46 6.63 -1.53
CA LYS A 61 30.88 6.20 -1.66
C LYS A 61 31.16 4.80 -1.08
N LYS A 62 30.26 4.28 -0.22
CA LYS A 62 30.35 2.94 0.37
C LYS A 62 29.58 1.90 -0.45
N GLY A 63 28.94 2.34 -1.55
CA GLY A 63 28.08 1.48 -2.40
C GLY A 63 26.69 1.26 -1.84
N GLU A 64 26.27 1.94 -0.77
CA GLU A 64 24.96 1.79 -0.17
C GLU A 64 23.88 2.59 -0.92
N ILE A 65 22.70 2.01 -1.10
CA ILE A 65 21.57 2.66 -1.76
C ILE A 65 21.01 3.73 -0.82
N THR A 66 20.91 4.98 -1.32
CA THR A 66 20.56 6.15 -0.49
C THR A 66 19.21 6.77 -0.83
N ASN A 67 18.53 6.33 -1.89
CA ASN A 67 17.30 6.94 -2.40
C ASN A 67 16.11 5.99 -2.48
N ALA A 68 16.15 4.86 -1.78
CA ALA A 68 15.09 3.85 -1.85
C ALA A 68 13.84 4.29 -1.07
N VAL A 69 12.68 4.09 -1.69
CA VAL A 69 11.35 4.30 -1.12
C VAL A 69 10.55 3.02 -1.33
N MET A 70 9.83 2.56 -0.33
CA MET A 70 8.92 1.42 -0.46
C MET A 70 7.48 1.88 -0.32
N ILE A 71 6.59 1.41 -1.23
CA ILE A 71 5.17 1.69 -1.18
C ILE A 71 4.40 0.37 -1.08
N LEU A 72 3.51 0.27 -0.08
CA LEU A 72 2.84 -0.95 0.33
C LEU A 72 1.33 -0.89 0.06
N HIS A 73 0.83 -1.90 -0.67
CA HIS A 73 -0.56 -1.99 -1.10
C HIS A 73 -1.53 -2.45 0.00
N GLY A 74 -2.84 -2.25 -0.24
CA GLY A 74 -3.94 -2.71 0.61
C GLY A 74 -4.28 -4.20 0.43
N THR A 75 -5.16 -4.73 1.29
CA THR A 75 -5.68 -6.11 1.22
C THR A 75 -6.29 -6.39 -0.16
N GLY A 76 -5.94 -7.53 -0.75
CA GLY A 76 -6.38 -7.93 -2.09
C GLY A 76 -5.74 -7.14 -3.25
N GLY A 77 -4.87 -6.17 -2.95
CA GLY A 77 -4.15 -5.38 -3.93
C GLY A 77 -2.81 -6.00 -4.36
N THR A 78 -2.07 -5.25 -5.17
CA THR A 78 -0.70 -5.57 -5.61
C THR A 78 0.08 -4.27 -5.76
N GLY A 79 1.40 -4.35 -5.95
CA GLY A 79 2.22 -3.19 -6.28
C GLY A 79 1.71 -2.43 -7.52
N LYS A 80 1.02 -3.11 -8.45
CA LYS A 80 0.47 -2.49 -9.66
C LYS A 80 -0.67 -1.50 -9.40
N GLN A 81 -1.32 -1.53 -8.23
CA GLN A 81 -2.36 -0.54 -7.90
C GLN A 81 -1.85 0.90 -7.92
N PHE A 82 -0.55 1.09 -7.70
CA PHE A 82 0.08 2.42 -7.67
C PHE A 82 0.37 3.01 -9.06
N PHE A 83 0.11 2.26 -10.13
CA PHE A 83 0.14 2.78 -11.50
C PHE A 83 -1.17 3.43 -11.96
N GLN A 84 -2.21 3.44 -11.13
CA GLN A 84 -3.46 4.12 -11.43
C GLN A 84 -3.23 5.64 -11.56
N PRO A 85 -3.87 6.31 -12.54
CA PRO A 85 -3.62 7.74 -12.87
C PRO A 85 -3.74 8.67 -11.66
N GLN A 86 -4.74 8.45 -10.78
CA GLN A 86 -4.97 9.27 -9.60
C GLN A 86 -3.87 9.16 -8.52
N PHE A 87 -2.96 8.20 -8.66
CA PHE A 87 -1.78 8.02 -7.82
C PHE A 87 -0.50 8.35 -8.60
N ALA A 88 -0.26 7.66 -9.70
CA ALA A 88 0.99 7.74 -10.45
C ALA A 88 1.22 9.13 -11.06
N ASN A 89 0.18 9.73 -11.66
CA ASN A 89 0.30 11.05 -12.33
C ASN A 89 0.48 12.21 -11.33
N GLU A 90 0.21 11.98 -10.06
CA GLU A 90 0.36 12.97 -9.00
C GLU A 90 1.69 12.87 -8.25
N LEU A 91 2.38 11.72 -8.35
CA LEU A 91 3.52 11.44 -7.48
C LEU A 91 4.83 11.11 -8.21
N PHE A 92 4.78 10.48 -9.39
CA PHE A 92 5.97 9.84 -9.98
C PHE A 92 6.64 10.66 -11.08
N GLY A 93 5.99 11.71 -11.56
CA GLY A 93 6.50 12.58 -12.62
C GLY A 93 7.61 13.54 -12.16
N PRO A 94 8.23 14.23 -13.12
CA PRO A 94 9.28 15.22 -12.83
C PRO A 94 8.81 16.31 -11.86
N GLY A 95 9.58 16.53 -10.79
CA GLY A 95 9.28 17.52 -9.76
C GLY A 95 8.19 17.14 -8.75
N GLN A 96 7.52 16.02 -8.95
CA GLN A 96 6.51 15.51 -8.01
C GLN A 96 7.16 14.87 -6.76
N PRO A 97 6.39 14.66 -5.67
CA PRO A 97 6.95 14.21 -4.39
C PRO A 97 7.80 12.94 -4.47
N LEU A 98 7.42 11.98 -5.31
CA LEU A 98 8.14 10.72 -5.52
C LEU A 98 8.70 10.61 -6.94
N ASP A 99 9.23 11.70 -7.46
CA ASP A 99 9.89 11.80 -8.76
C ASP A 99 10.87 10.64 -8.99
N THR A 100 10.61 9.81 -10.01
CA THR A 100 11.39 8.61 -10.35
C THR A 100 12.82 8.92 -10.84
N ALA A 101 13.12 10.17 -11.19
CA ALA A 101 14.49 10.61 -11.42
C ALA A 101 15.28 10.82 -10.12
N LYS A 102 14.59 10.99 -8.99
CA LYS A 102 15.19 11.20 -7.66
C LYS A 102 15.18 9.94 -6.82
N TYR A 103 14.09 9.19 -6.83
CA TYR A 103 13.85 8.05 -5.95
C TYR A 103 13.90 6.72 -6.70
N TYR A 104 14.37 5.70 -6.00
CA TYR A 104 14.25 4.30 -6.35
C TYR A 104 13.06 3.73 -5.61
N ILE A 105 11.92 3.61 -6.30
CA ILE A 105 10.64 3.22 -5.72
C ILE A 105 10.48 1.70 -5.85
N ILE A 106 10.11 1.03 -4.77
CA ILE A 106 9.96 -0.41 -4.66
C ILE A 106 8.52 -0.72 -4.27
N LEU A 107 7.83 -1.48 -5.11
CA LEU A 107 6.42 -1.85 -4.99
C LEU A 107 6.32 -3.38 -4.88
N PRO A 108 6.42 -3.98 -3.69
CA PRO A 108 6.26 -5.42 -3.53
C PRO A 108 4.79 -5.83 -3.65
N ASP A 109 4.57 -7.04 -4.17
CA ASP A 109 3.37 -7.83 -3.89
C ASP A 109 3.62 -8.57 -2.58
N ASN A 110 2.73 -8.43 -1.60
CA ASN A 110 2.91 -9.13 -0.32
C ASN A 110 2.65 -10.65 -0.44
N ILE A 111 3.06 -11.43 0.56
CA ILE A 111 2.68 -12.85 0.67
C ILE A 111 1.18 -13.00 0.46
N GLY A 112 0.76 -13.96 -0.32
CA GLY A 112 -0.67 -14.21 -0.60
C GLY A 112 -1.27 -13.27 -1.65
N HIS A 113 -0.48 -12.41 -2.32
CA HIS A 113 -0.98 -11.41 -3.25
C HIS A 113 -0.20 -11.43 -4.58
N GLY A 114 -0.90 -11.07 -5.65
CA GLY A 114 -0.30 -10.85 -6.97
C GLY A 114 0.58 -11.98 -7.46
N GLY A 115 1.82 -11.66 -7.79
CA GLY A 115 2.82 -12.62 -8.28
C GLY A 115 3.65 -13.30 -7.19
N SER A 116 3.44 -12.95 -5.90
CA SER A 116 4.10 -13.60 -4.76
C SER A 116 3.48 -14.95 -4.43
N SER A 117 4.21 -15.79 -3.68
CA SER A 117 3.71 -17.09 -3.22
C SER A 117 2.39 -16.96 -2.46
N LYS A 118 1.42 -17.82 -2.79
CA LYS A 118 0.05 -17.77 -2.26
C LYS A 118 -0.62 -19.15 -2.29
N PRO A 119 -1.71 -19.36 -1.56
CA PRO A 119 -2.45 -20.62 -1.52
C PRO A 119 -2.81 -21.19 -2.89
N SER A 120 -3.28 -20.35 -3.82
CA SER A 120 -3.69 -20.76 -5.16
C SER A 120 -2.55 -21.24 -6.07
N ASP A 121 -1.29 -21.08 -5.67
CA ASP A 121 -0.13 -21.61 -6.39
C ASP A 121 0.06 -23.15 -6.24
N GLY A 122 -0.95 -23.85 -5.67
CA GLY A 122 -0.98 -25.31 -5.57
C GLY A 122 -1.09 -25.86 -4.15
N MET A 123 -0.65 -25.13 -3.13
CA MET A 123 -0.73 -25.58 -1.73
C MET A 123 -2.12 -25.44 -1.13
N ARG A 124 -2.98 -24.59 -1.70
CA ARG A 124 -4.35 -24.38 -1.21
C ARG A 124 -4.38 -24.06 0.29
N MET A 125 -5.23 -24.74 1.07
CA MET A 125 -5.36 -24.55 2.51
C MET A 125 -4.22 -25.15 3.34
N THR A 126 -3.26 -25.84 2.70
CA THR A 126 -2.02 -26.29 3.36
C THR A 126 -0.88 -25.27 3.25
N PHE A 127 -1.10 -24.11 2.60
CA PHE A 127 -0.16 -23.01 2.61
C PHE A 127 0.02 -22.50 4.05
N PRO A 128 1.26 -22.16 4.50
CA PRO A 128 1.49 -21.68 5.86
C PRO A 128 0.60 -20.48 6.21
N LYS A 129 0.08 -20.45 7.43
CA LYS A 129 -0.78 -19.36 7.91
C LYS A 129 0.08 -18.13 8.23
N TYR A 130 0.33 -17.30 7.24
CA TYR A 130 1.07 -16.07 7.41
C TYR A 130 0.23 -14.97 8.09
N ASP A 131 0.93 -14.00 8.66
CA ASP A 131 0.36 -12.78 9.22
C ASP A 131 1.12 -11.53 8.72
N TYR A 132 0.79 -10.36 9.27
CA TYR A 132 1.43 -9.11 8.87
C TYR A 132 2.90 -9.01 9.30
N ASP A 133 3.29 -9.67 10.38
CA ASP A 133 4.70 -9.76 10.80
C ASP A 133 5.53 -10.58 9.81
N ASP A 134 4.95 -11.67 9.30
CA ASP A 134 5.56 -12.47 8.24
C ASP A 134 5.73 -11.67 6.95
N MET A 135 4.71 -10.89 6.57
CA MET A 135 4.79 -10.02 5.39
C MET A 135 5.90 -8.97 5.55
N VAL A 136 5.99 -8.31 6.71
CA VAL A 136 7.06 -7.33 6.99
C VAL A 136 8.43 -8.00 7.02
N THR A 137 8.54 -9.22 7.53
CA THR A 137 9.78 -9.99 7.49
C THR A 137 10.18 -10.35 6.07
N ALA A 138 9.24 -10.76 5.22
CA ALA A 138 9.49 -11.03 3.81
C ALA A 138 9.90 -9.77 3.05
N GLN A 139 9.24 -8.62 3.28
CA GLN A 139 9.62 -7.33 2.73
C GLN A 139 11.05 -6.95 3.13
N HIS A 140 11.41 -7.10 4.40
CA HIS A 140 12.76 -6.80 4.89
C HIS A 140 13.81 -7.69 4.22
N ARG A 141 13.58 -9.00 4.14
CA ARG A 141 14.50 -9.93 3.47
C ARG A 141 14.62 -9.64 1.98
N MET A 142 13.50 -9.33 1.29
CA MET A 142 13.54 -8.89 -0.12
C MET A 142 14.42 -7.64 -0.29
N LEU A 143 14.27 -6.64 0.57
CA LEU A 143 15.07 -5.40 0.52
C LEU A 143 16.56 -5.69 0.74
N THR A 144 16.88 -6.45 1.77
CA THR A 144 18.28 -6.66 2.21
C THR A 144 19.02 -7.72 1.39
N GLU A 145 18.38 -8.88 1.15
CA GLU A 145 19.03 -10.03 0.51
C GLU A 145 19.01 -9.93 -1.03
N LYS A 146 17.90 -9.40 -1.61
CA LYS A 146 17.76 -9.33 -3.08
C LYS A 146 18.13 -7.99 -3.67
N LEU A 147 17.68 -6.88 -3.05
CA LEU A 147 17.86 -5.53 -3.60
C LEU A 147 19.07 -4.80 -3.02
N GLY A 148 19.66 -5.29 -1.94
CA GLY A 148 20.81 -4.66 -1.27
C GLY A 148 20.47 -3.32 -0.60
N VAL A 149 19.17 -3.10 -0.25
CA VAL A 149 18.68 -1.90 0.43
C VAL A 149 18.81 -2.10 1.93
N LYS A 150 19.63 -1.30 2.59
CA LYS A 150 19.86 -1.34 4.05
C LYS A 150 19.06 -0.29 4.81
N LYS A 151 18.58 0.74 4.11
CA LYS A 151 17.80 1.83 4.69
C LYS A 151 16.84 2.41 3.63
N LEU A 152 15.67 2.83 4.07
CA LEU A 152 14.67 3.48 3.23
C LEU A 152 14.54 4.96 3.57
N LYS A 153 14.36 5.81 2.56
CA LYS A 153 13.97 7.21 2.75
C LYS A 153 12.56 7.34 3.29
N LEU A 154 11.68 6.45 2.83
CA LEU A 154 10.27 6.47 3.18
C LEU A 154 9.68 5.06 3.07
N ILE A 155 8.79 4.72 3.99
CA ILE A 155 7.77 3.69 3.80
C ILE A 155 6.42 4.40 3.73
N LEU A 156 5.75 4.33 2.56
CA LEU A 156 4.38 4.74 2.38
C LEU A 156 3.52 3.48 2.33
N GLY A 157 2.47 3.41 3.12
CA GLY A 157 1.59 2.26 3.15
C GLY A 157 0.12 2.65 3.13
N THR A 158 -0.69 1.94 2.35
CA THR A 158 -2.12 2.20 2.20
C THR A 158 -2.94 1.04 2.73
N SER A 159 -3.93 1.28 3.60
CA SER A 159 -4.79 0.24 4.20
C SER A 159 -3.97 -0.86 4.90
N MET A 160 -3.92 -2.09 4.41
CA MET A 160 -3.03 -3.13 4.92
C MET A 160 -1.56 -2.65 4.95
N GLY A 161 -1.10 -1.99 3.90
CA GLY A 161 0.25 -1.41 3.85
C GLY A 161 0.48 -0.33 4.91
N CYS A 162 -0.56 0.42 5.30
CA CYS A 162 -0.53 1.34 6.45
C CYS A 162 -0.24 0.57 7.75
N MET A 163 -0.90 -0.55 7.96
CA MET A 163 -0.67 -1.43 9.11
C MET A 163 0.76 -1.98 9.12
N HIS A 164 1.28 -2.35 7.94
CA HIS A 164 2.68 -2.75 7.81
C HIS A 164 3.65 -1.60 8.13
N ALA A 165 3.35 -0.35 7.73
CA ALA A 165 4.20 0.80 8.08
C ALA A 165 4.30 1.00 9.60
N PHE A 166 3.20 0.79 10.36
CA PHE A 166 3.25 0.79 11.82
C PHE A 166 4.07 -0.39 12.39
N ILE A 167 4.00 -1.58 11.80
CA ILE A 167 4.85 -2.71 12.20
C ILE A 167 6.32 -2.40 11.91
N TRP A 168 6.64 -1.82 10.76
CA TRP A 168 8.00 -1.39 10.43
C TRP A 168 8.53 -0.39 11.48
N GLY A 169 7.75 0.64 11.80
CA GLY A 169 8.15 1.66 12.78
C GLY A 169 8.36 1.09 14.19
N THR A 170 7.53 0.13 14.60
CA THR A 170 7.57 -0.44 15.97
C THR A 170 8.57 -1.59 16.13
N LYS A 171 8.75 -2.43 15.11
CA LYS A 171 9.56 -3.65 15.20
C LYS A 171 10.90 -3.57 14.47
N ARG A 172 11.10 -2.57 13.61
CA ARG A 172 12.34 -2.33 12.87
C ARG A 172 12.71 -0.84 12.88
N PRO A 173 12.81 -0.21 14.07
CA PRO A 173 13.13 1.20 14.20
C PRO A 173 14.45 1.52 13.49
N GLY A 174 14.52 2.70 12.88
CA GLY A 174 15.71 3.16 12.16
C GLY A 174 15.94 2.59 10.76
N PHE A 175 15.16 1.59 10.30
CA PHE A 175 15.29 1.09 8.93
C PHE A 175 14.71 2.06 7.89
N ALA A 176 13.67 2.81 8.23
CA ALA A 176 13.14 3.90 7.41
C ALA A 176 13.40 5.26 8.10
N GLU A 177 13.72 6.28 7.30
CA GLU A 177 13.90 7.65 7.79
C GLU A 177 12.57 8.34 8.05
N LYS A 178 11.52 7.94 7.35
CA LYS A 178 10.17 8.51 7.41
C LYS A 178 9.09 7.46 7.20
N LEU A 179 7.92 7.65 7.80
CA LEU A 179 6.74 6.80 7.60
C LEU A 179 5.56 7.62 7.10
N ALA A 180 4.77 7.03 6.20
CA ALA A 180 3.52 7.60 5.70
C ALA A 180 2.40 6.53 5.71
N PRO A 181 1.85 6.19 6.89
CA PRO A 181 0.75 5.25 7.04
C PRO A 181 -0.59 5.93 6.68
N PHE A 182 -1.32 5.42 5.67
CA PHE A 182 -2.58 5.99 5.20
C PHE A 182 -3.73 4.98 5.28
N ALA A 183 -4.85 5.39 5.85
CA ALA A 183 -6.11 4.66 5.96
C ALA A 183 -6.05 3.38 6.83
N CYS A 184 -5.54 3.49 8.04
CA CYS A 184 -5.67 2.45 9.06
C CYS A 184 -5.60 3.02 10.48
N LEU A 185 -5.81 2.15 11.48
CA LEU A 185 -5.63 2.44 12.90
C LEU A 185 -4.52 1.54 13.47
N PRO A 186 -3.65 2.07 14.36
CA PRO A 186 -2.55 1.30 14.95
C PRO A 186 -2.98 0.54 16.21
N VAL A 187 -4.07 -0.20 16.11
CA VAL A 187 -4.64 -1.02 17.19
C VAL A 187 -5.01 -2.40 16.67
N GLU A 188 -5.28 -3.31 17.56
CA GLU A 188 -5.89 -4.61 17.23
C GLU A 188 -7.10 -4.43 16.32
N ILE A 189 -7.22 -5.27 15.29
CA ILE A 189 -8.38 -5.26 14.40
C ILE A 189 -9.54 -5.95 15.12
N ALA A 190 -10.44 -5.13 15.64
CA ALA A 190 -11.61 -5.54 16.41
C ALA A 190 -12.90 -4.92 15.83
N GLY A 191 -14.02 -5.14 16.52
CA GLY A 191 -15.31 -4.56 16.18
C GLY A 191 -15.73 -4.82 14.74
N GLN A 192 -16.28 -3.81 14.11
CA GLN A 192 -16.81 -3.88 12.73
C GLN A 192 -15.74 -4.33 11.71
N ASN A 193 -14.49 -3.86 11.84
CA ASN A 193 -13.41 -4.24 10.92
C ASN A 193 -13.10 -5.75 11.01
N ARG A 194 -13.12 -6.35 12.20
CA ARG A 194 -12.95 -7.81 12.35
C ARG A 194 -14.19 -8.55 11.86
N MET A 195 -15.38 -8.05 12.18
CA MET A 195 -16.64 -8.69 11.80
C MET A 195 -16.76 -8.87 10.29
N TRP A 196 -16.57 -7.81 9.48
CA TRP A 196 -16.72 -7.96 8.03
C TRP A 196 -15.69 -8.93 7.42
N ARG A 197 -14.47 -9.01 8.00
CA ARG A 197 -13.43 -9.97 7.58
C ARG A 197 -13.86 -11.40 7.85
N THR A 198 -14.32 -11.67 9.07
CA THR A 198 -14.79 -13.02 9.45
C THR A 198 -16.05 -13.41 8.71
N LEU A 199 -17.04 -12.52 8.55
CA LEU A 199 -18.24 -12.77 7.74
C LEU A 199 -17.89 -13.13 6.29
N THR A 200 -16.89 -12.47 5.72
CA THR A 200 -16.41 -12.79 4.37
C THR A 200 -15.77 -14.18 4.31
N ILE A 201 -14.92 -14.52 5.28
CA ILE A 201 -14.30 -15.84 5.40
C ILE A 201 -15.37 -16.93 5.58
N ASP A 202 -16.32 -16.69 6.49
CA ASP A 202 -17.38 -17.65 6.81
C ASP A 202 -18.32 -17.88 5.61
N ALA A 203 -18.64 -16.83 4.85
CA ALA A 203 -19.44 -16.95 3.64
C ALA A 203 -18.77 -17.83 2.58
N ILE A 204 -17.45 -17.73 2.40
CA ILE A 204 -16.71 -18.59 1.47
C ILE A 204 -16.71 -20.04 1.98
N LYS A 205 -16.43 -20.25 3.28
CA LYS A 205 -16.35 -21.58 3.88
C LYS A 205 -17.71 -22.29 3.94
N ALA A 206 -18.80 -21.54 4.06
CA ALA A 206 -20.16 -22.08 4.07
C ALA A 206 -20.66 -22.50 2.68
N ASP A 207 -20.00 -22.09 1.60
CA ASP A 207 -20.36 -22.52 0.24
C ASP A 207 -19.98 -24.00 0.05
N PRO A 208 -20.94 -24.92 -0.24
CA PRO A 208 -20.63 -26.33 -0.42
C PRO A 208 -19.59 -26.62 -1.51
N LEU A 209 -19.45 -25.72 -2.50
CA LEU A 209 -18.46 -25.87 -3.57
C LEU A 209 -17.03 -25.56 -3.08
N TRP A 210 -16.83 -24.95 -1.91
CA TRP A 210 -15.49 -24.67 -1.40
C TRP A 210 -14.70 -25.92 -1.01
N GLN A 211 -15.38 -26.99 -0.52
CA GLN A 211 -14.80 -28.31 -0.26
C GLN A 211 -13.51 -28.25 0.57
N ASP A 212 -13.53 -27.53 1.70
CA ASP A 212 -12.34 -27.31 2.56
C ASP A 212 -11.12 -26.77 1.80
N GLY A 213 -11.38 -25.98 0.77
CA GLY A 213 -10.35 -25.37 -0.09
C GLY A 213 -9.89 -26.26 -1.26
N ASN A 214 -10.46 -27.44 -1.43
CA ASN A 214 -10.09 -28.39 -2.50
C ASN A 214 -10.99 -28.31 -3.75
N TYR A 215 -11.72 -27.19 -3.90
CA TYR A 215 -12.64 -26.98 -5.01
C TYR A 215 -11.95 -27.08 -6.38
N THR A 216 -12.69 -27.55 -7.36
CA THR A 216 -12.36 -27.52 -8.79
C THR A 216 -13.18 -26.44 -9.52
N THR A 217 -14.40 -26.19 -9.03
CA THR A 217 -15.26 -25.11 -9.47
C THR A 217 -15.28 -24.05 -8.35
N PRO A 218 -15.02 -22.78 -8.65
CA PRO A 218 -15.01 -21.73 -7.62
C PRO A 218 -16.30 -21.66 -6.82
N PRO A 219 -16.26 -21.44 -5.49
CA PRO A 219 -17.43 -21.31 -4.63
C PRO A 219 -18.14 -19.97 -4.89
N ALA A 220 -18.96 -19.95 -5.92
CA ALA A 220 -19.51 -18.74 -6.49
C ALA A 220 -20.45 -17.97 -5.54
N ALA A 221 -21.26 -18.67 -4.73
CA ALA A 221 -22.16 -18.04 -3.76
C ALA A 221 -21.36 -17.37 -2.63
N GLY A 222 -20.36 -18.05 -2.09
CA GLY A 222 -19.46 -17.51 -1.07
C GLY A 222 -18.67 -16.31 -1.57
N LEU A 223 -18.05 -16.40 -2.75
CA LEU A 223 -17.33 -15.29 -3.39
C LEU A 223 -18.25 -14.10 -3.71
N ARG A 224 -19.51 -14.35 -4.08
CA ARG A 224 -20.50 -13.29 -4.29
C ARG A 224 -20.78 -12.53 -3.00
N THR A 225 -21.00 -13.23 -1.90
CA THR A 225 -21.20 -12.60 -0.59
C THR A 225 -19.96 -11.82 -0.15
N ALA A 226 -18.77 -12.37 -0.34
CA ALA A 226 -17.50 -11.70 -0.07
C ALA A 226 -17.36 -10.38 -0.83
N ALA A 227 -17.67 -10.38 -2.13
CA ALA A 227 -17.64 -9.17 -2.96
C ALA A 227 -18.68 -8.13 -2.49
N SER A 228 -19.90 -8.57 -2.12
CA SER A 228 -20.94 -7.69 -1.61
C SER A 228 -20.56 -7.00 -0.31
N LEU A 229 -19.99 -7.74 0.64
CA LEU A 229 -19.48 -7.19 1.91
C LEU A 229 -18.34 -6.18 1.66
N SER A 230 -17.43 -6.48 0.74
CA SER A 230 -16.34 -5.58 0.36
C SER A 230 -16.83 -4.30 -0.29
N MET A 231 -17.89 -4.37 -1.11
CA MET A 231 -18.52 -3.19 -1.71
C MET A 231 -19.06 -2.23 -0.65
N ILE A 232 -19.78 -2.76 0.35
CA ILE A 232 -20.34 -1.94 1.43
C ILE A 232 -19.22 -1.36 2.30
N ALA A 233 -18.24 -2.18 2.69
CA ALA A 233 -17.12 -1.73 3.53
C ALA A 233 -16.28 -0.63 2.88
N GLY A 234 -16.08 -0.68 1.57
CA GLY A 234 -15.30 0.31 0.82
C GLY A 234 -16.09 1.53 0.32
N ALA A 235 -17.40 1.57 0.55
CA ALA A 235 -18.27 2.59 -0.02
C ALA A 235 -18.05 3.99 0.57
N ASN A 236 -18.22 5.01 -0.26
CA ASN A 236 -18.44 6.40 0.17
C ASN A 236 -19.94 6.71 0.02
N PRO A 237 -20.70 6.83 1.11
CA PRO A 237 -22.13 7.05 1.04
C PRO A 237 -22.49 8.39 0.38
N TYR A 238 -21.70 9.45 0.58
CA TYR A 238 -21.93 10.76 -0.04
C TYR A 238 -21.78 10.70 -1.56
N ALA A 239 -20.69 10.09 -2.04
CA ALA A 239 -20.43 9.95 -3.47
C ALA A 239 -21.46 9.03 -4.14
N LEU A 240 -21.84 7.92 -3.49
CA LEU A 240 -22.86 7.00 -4.03
C LEU A 240 -24.22 7.68 -4.12
N GLN A 241 -24.66 8.41 -3.09
CA GLN A 241 -25.93 9.14 -3.12
C GLN A 241 -25.95 10.23 -4.20
N ALA A 242 -24.82 10.93 -4.41
CA ALA A 242 -24.72 11.98 -5.42
C ALA A 242 -24.70 11.41 -6.85
N GLN A 243 -24.04 10.27 -7.08
CA GLN A 243 -23.86 9.68 -8.40
C GLN A 243 -25.03 8.76 -8.80
N TYR A 244 -25.69 8.12 -7.83
CA TYR A 244 -26.75 7.14 -8.04
C TYR A 244 -27.97 7.48 -7.17
N PRO A 245 -28.65 8.63 -7.41
CA PRO A 245 -29.68 9.17 -6.50
C PRO A 245 -31.02 8.46 -6.63
N THR A 246 -31.23 7.58 -7.62
CA THR A 246 -32.46 6.81 -7.79
C THR A 246 -32.26 5.33 -7.49
N ARG A 247 -33.34 4.64 -7.16
CA ARG A 247 -33.32 3.19 -6.93
C ARG A 247 -32.70 2.44 -8.11
N GLU A 248 -33.17 2.73 -9.32
CA GLU A 248 -32.75 2.07 -10.56
C GLU A 248 -31.25 2.30 -10.82
N ALA A 249 -30.74 3.53 -10.60
CA ALA A 249 -29.34 3.87 -10.76
C ALA A 249 -28.46 3.12 -9.73
N ALA A 250 -28.90 3.03 -8.47
CA ALA A 250 -28.19 2.34 -7.42
C ALA A 250 -28.16 0.80 -7.65
N GLU A 251 -29.28 0.21 -8.08
CA GLU A 251 -29.37 -1.22 -8.42
C GLU A 251 -28.44 -1.54 -9.60
N LYS A 252 -28.47 -0.72 -10.65
CA LYS A 252 -27.56 -0.88 -11.80
C LYS A 252 -26.09 -0.76 -11.41
N TYR A 253 -25.73 0.23 -10.59
CA TYR A 253 -24.36 0.38 -10.10
C TYR A 253 -23.89 -0.88 -9.36
N LYS A 254 -24.72 -1.40 -8.46
CA LYS A 254 -24.43 -2.65 -7.73
C LYS A 254 -24.16 -3.81 -8.71
N ASP A 255 -25.00 -4.00 -9.73
CA ASP A 255 -24.85 -5.09 -10.69
C ASP A 255 -23.58 -4.92 -11.54
N ASP A 256 -23.31 -3.72 -12.03
CA ASP A 256 -22.10 -3.40 -12.80
C ASP A 256 -20.81 -3.56 -11.94
N ALA A 257 -20.84 -3.10 -10.69
CA ALA A 257 -19.71 -3.24 -9.79
C ALA A 257 -19.44 -4.71 -9.45
N PHE A 258 -20.50 -5.45 -9.22
CA PHE A 258 -20.44 -6.88 -8.97
C PHE A 258 -19.84 -7.65 -10.15
N ALA A 259 -20.30 -7.39 -11.36
CA ALA A 259 -19.76 -8.01 -12.58
C ALA A 259 -18.24 -7.74 -12.76
N ARG A 260 -17.77 -6.56 -12.33
CA ARG A 260 -16.34 -6.22 -12.36
C ARG A 260 -15.50 -6.94 -11.30
N MET A 261 -16.07 -7.23 -10.14
CA MET A 261 -15.37 -7.83 -9.00
C MET A 261 -15.39 -9.37 -9.04
N PHE A 262 -16.45 -9.94 -9.58
CA PHE A 262 -16.67 -11.38 -9.58
C PHE A 262 -15.62 -12.12 -10.43
N GLY A 263 -15.11 -13.24 -9.92
CA GLY A 263 -14.14 -14.09 -10.63
C GLY A 263 -12.69 -13.59 -10.66
N ARG A 264 -12.40 -12.46 -10.00
CA ARG A 264 -11.02 -11.94 -9.96
C ARG A 264 -10.16 -12.56 -8.86
N ASN A 265 -10.77 -13.07 -7.80
CA ASN A 265 -10.10 -13.54 -6.61
C ASN A 265 -10.30 -15.04 -6.42
N ASP A 266 -9.22 -15.73 -6.06
CA ASP A 266 -9.27 -17.10 -5.57
C ASP A 266 -9.86 -17.12 -4.15
N ALA A 267 -10.65 -18.13 -3.84
CA ALA A 267 -11.35 -18.21 -2.55
C ALA A 267 -10.38 -18.46 -1.39
N ASN A 268 -9.38 -19.33 -1.58
CA ASN A 268 -8.37 -19.62 -0.55
C ASN A 268 -7.47 -18.41 -0.33
N ASP A 269 -7.02 -17.75 -1.41
CA ASP A 269 -6.24 -16.52 -1.31
C ASP A 269 -7.00 -15.46 -0.53
N THR A 270 -8.31 -15.28 -0.80
CA THR A 270 -9.16 -14.32 -0.11
C THR A 270 -9.26 -14.62 1.39
N ILE A 271 -9.45 -15.89 1.77
CA ILE A 271 -9.48 -16.31 3.18
C ILE A 271 -8.17 -15.95 3.87
N TYR A 272 -7.03 -16.31 3.29
CA TYR A 272 -5.71 -16.04 3.85
C TYR A 272 -5.41 -14.54 3.96
N GLN A 273 -5.73 -13.75 2.92
CA GLN A 273 -5.53 -12.31 2.91
C GLN A 273 -6.31 -11.60 4.02
N LEU A 274 -7.55 -12.01 4.28
CA LEU A 274 -8.35 -11.43 5.35
C LEU A 274 -7.94 -11.89 6.73
N ASP A 275 -7.56 -13.16 6.87
CA ASP A 275 -7.13 -13.71 8.17
C ASP A 275 -5.72 -13.28 8.57
N SER A 276 -4.86 -12.88 7.63
CA SER A 276 -3.48 -12.43 7.91
C SER A 276 -3.38 -11.28 8.91
N SER A 277 -4.49 -10.55 9.10
CA SER A 277 -4.59 -9.44 10.07
C SER A 277 -4.86 -9.87 11.52
N ARG A 278 -5.03 -11.17 11.80
CA ARG A 278 -5.52 -11.70 13.10
C ARG A 278 -4.64 -11.33 14.30
N THR A 279 -3.33 -11.16 14.08
CA THR A 279 -2.34 -10.86 15.11
C THR A 279 -1.91 -9.40 15.15
N TYR A 280 -2.45 -8.55 14.24
CA TYR A 280 -2.05 -7.16 14.14
C TYR A 280 -2.43 -6.37 15.39
N ASN A 281 -1.43 -5.90 16.13
CA ASN A 281 -1.59 -4.97 17.24
C ASN A 281 -0.27 -4.23 17.55
N PRO A 282 0.04 -3.11 16.90
CA PRO A 282 1.23 -2.31 17.20
C PRO A 282 1.04 -1.42 18.45
N TRP A 283 -0.17 -1.30 18.98
CA TRP A 283 -0.51 -0.39 20.07
C TRP A 283 0.47 -0.41 21.26
N PRO A 284 0.91 -1.56 21.79
CA PRO A 284 1.82 -1.59 22.93
C PRO A 284 3.20 -0.99 22.65
N LEU A 285 3.56 -0.76 21.39
CA LEU A 285 4.90 -0.38 20.97
C LEU A 285 4.95 0.99 20.24
N LEU A 286 3.86 1.77 20.24
CA LEU A 286 3.76 2.99 19.43
C LEU A 286 4.84 4.03 19.76
N GLU A 287 5.30 4.11 21.02
CA GLU A 287 6.35 5.03 21.44
C GLU A 287 7.73 4.71 20.83
N LYS A 288 7.90 3.53 20.23
CA LYS A 288 9.13 3.18 19.49
C LYS A 288 9.22 3.85 18.13
N ILE A 289 8.14 4.44 17.64
CA ILE A 289 8.14 5.22 16.40
C ILE A 289 8.73 6.58 16.70
N ASP A 290 9.99 6.77 16.34
CA ASP A 290 10.81 7.94 16.62
C ASP A 290 11.18 8.76 15.36
N VAL A 291 10.71 8.33 14.19
CA VAL A 291 10.95 9.03 12.92
C VAL A 291 9.76 9.91 12.52
N PRO A 292 9.99 10.98 11.73
CA PRO A 292 8.91 11.79 11.19
C PRO A 292 7.86 10.92 10.50
N THR A 293 6.61 11.06 10.94
CA THR A 293 5.50 10.23 10.49
C THR A 293 4.32 11.09 10.07
N LEU A 294 3.85 10.90 8.84
CA LEU A 294 2.63 11.50 8.32
C LEU A 294 1.54 10.45 8.29
N TRP A 295 0.61 10.51 9.24
CA TRP A 295 -0.51 9.59 9.29
C TRP A 295 -1.79 10.25 8.76
N ILE A 296 -2.44 9.64 7.75
CA ILE A 296 -3.62 10.21 7.09
C ILE A 296 -4.77 9.21 7.07
N ASN A 297 -5.95 9.65 7.50
CA ASN A 297 -7.22 8.95 7.31
C ASN A 297 -8.25 9.90 6.67
N SER A 298 -9.36 9.34 6.17
CA SER A 298 -10.50 10.09 5.64
C SER A 298 -11.68 10.02 6.62
N ALA A 299 -12.40 11.11 6.78
CA ALA A 299 -13.53 11.21 7.72
C ALA A 299 -14.73 10.33 7.31
N ASP A 300 -14.80 9.97 6.03
CA ASP A 300 -15.82 9.08 5.46
C ASP A 300 -15.35 7.62 5.30
N ASP A 301 -14.23 7.26 5.92
CA ASP A 301 -13.73 5.87 5.92
C ASP A 301 -14.59 5.00 6.87
N PHE A 302 -15.39 4.11 6.28
CA PHE A 302 -16.25 3.20 7.02
C PHE A 302 -15.47 2.05 7.71
N ILE A 303 -14.28 1.72 7.22
CA ILE A 303 -13.43 0.66 7.80
C ILE A 303 -12.68 1.18 9.03
N ASN A 304 -12.29 2.47 9.02
CA ASN A 304 -11.53 3.11 10.10
C ASN A 304 -12.23 4.41 10.55
N PRO A 305 -13.45 4.35 11.12
CA PRO A 305 -14.20 5.54 11.48
C PRO A 305 -13.45 6.42 12.49
N PRO A 306 -13.33 7.74 12.25
CA PRO A 306 -12.63 8.64 13.18
C PRO A 306 -13.35 8.77 14.51
N ALA A 307 -14.67 8.53 14.54
CA ALA A 307 -15.49 8.60 15.75
C ALA A 307 -15.07 7.64 16.88
N TYR A 308 -14.17 6.67 16.59
CA TYR A 308 -13.62 5.81 17.65
C TYR A 308 -12.68 6.53 18.62
N GLY A 309 -12.20 7.73 18.29
CA GLY A 309 -11.26 8.50 19.12
C GLY A 309 -9.91 7.79 19.34
N ILE A 310 -9.58 6.83 18.48
CA ILE A 310 -8.33 6.07 18.56
C ILE A 310 -7.18 6.90 18.00
N THR A 311 -7.45 7.70 16.97
CA THR A 311 -6.43 8.49 16.25
C THR A 311 -5.76 9.50 17.16
N GLU A 312 -6.52 10.23 17.95
CA GLU A 312 -6.02 11.23 18.89
C GLU A 312 -5.17 10.58 19.99
N LYS A 313 -5.65 9.47 20.54
CA LYS A 313 -4.93 8.70 21.58
C LYS A 313 -3.62 8.12 21.05
N ALA A 314 -3.62 7.61 19.82
CA ALA A 314 -2.42 7.05 19.21
C ALA A 314 -1.41 8.16 18.84
N ALA A 315 -1.87 9.25 18.24
CA ALA A 315 -1.01 10.38 17.88
C ALA A 315 -0.32 11.00 19.12
N ALA A 316 -1.02 11.09 20.24
CA ALA A 316 -0.44 11.59 21.50
C ALA A 316 0.72 10.71 22.02
N ARG A 317 0.78 9.41 21.63
CA ARG A 317 1.86 8.49 22.00
C ARG A 317 3.06 8.51 21.05
N MET A 318 2.88 9.07 19.84
CA MET A 318 3.91 9.11 18.79
C MET A 318 4.37 10.55 18.56
N LYS A 319 5.41 10.98 19.29
CA LYS A 319 5.85 12.37 19.37
C LYS A 319 6.23 13.03 18.05
N THR A 320 6.65 12.22 17.06
CA THR A 320 7.09 12.68 15.73
C THR A 320 5.99 12.53 14.67
N THR A 321 4.76 12.24 15.08
CA THR A 321 3.64 11.98 14.16
C THR A 321 2.77 13.21 13.99
N ARG A 322 2.56 13.57 12.71
CA ARG A 322 1.51 14.50 12.28
C ARG A 322 0.33 13.69 11.74
N PHE A 323 -0.81 13.75 12.43
CA PHE A 323 -2.05 13.14 11.97
C PHE A 323 -2.89 14.15 11.18
N ILE A 324 -3.41 13.73 10.02
CA ILE A 324 -4.32 14.52 9.18
C ILE A 324 -5.58 13.70 8.92
N LEU A 325 -6.73 14.28 9.19
CA LEU A 325 -8.03 13.76 8.82
C LEU A 325 -8.55 14.53 7.60
N ILE A 326 -8.64 13.87 6.45
CA ILE A 326 -9.23 14.45 5.24
C ILE A 326 -10.74 14.59 5.48
N PRO A 327 -11.34 15.79 5.38
CA PRO A 327 -12.77 15.98 5.56
C PRO A 327 -13.59 15.19 4.54
N ALA A 328 -14.72 14.65 4.98
CA ALA A 328 -15.68 14.00 4.10
C ALA A 328 -16.24 14.99 3.07
N SER A 329 -16.34 14.56 1.82
CA SER A 329 -16.89 15.37 0.73
C SER A 329 -17.43 14.47 -0.39
N PRO A 330 -18.20 15.03 -1.36
CA PRO A 330 -18.59 14.29 -2.57
C PRO A 330 -17.41 13.85 -3.44
N GLU A 331 -16.23 14.45 -3.26
CA GLU A 331 -15.02 14.12 -4.02
C GLU A 331 -14.21 13.00 -3.37
N THR A 332 -14.28 12.83 -2.05
CA THR A 332 -13.61 11.75 -1.32
C THR A 332 -14.21 10.38 -1.72
N LYS A 333 -13.48 9.32 -1.44
CA LYS A 333 -13.81 7.96 -1.90
C LYS A 333 -13.92 6.97 -0.74
N GLY A 334 -14.37 7.43 0.43
CA GLY A 334 -14.43 6.61 1.64
C GLY A 334 -13.05 6.03 1.96
N HIS A 335 -12.99 4.74 2.24
CA HIS A 335 -11.71 4.07 2.49
C HIS A 335 -10.69 4.27 1.35
N SER A 336 -11.13 4.29 0.09
CA SER A 336 -10.24 4.42 -1.08
C SER A 336 -9.65 5.83 -1.28
N THR A 337 -10.01 6.84 -0.48
CA THR A 337 -9.45 8.20 -0.55
C THR A 337 -7.91 8.20 -0.47
N HIS A 338 -7.33 7.23 0.23
CA HIS A 338 -5.88 7.07 0.36
C HIS A 338 -5.16 6.81 -0.97
N THR A 339 -5.84 6.32 -2.00
CA THR A 339 -5.25 6.12 -3.34
C THR A 339 -5.34 7.34 -4.24
N TRP A 340 -6.05 8.39 -3.82
CA TRP A 340 -6.21 9.65 -4.56
C TRP A 340 -5.23 10.69 -4.04
N ALA A 341 -4.02 10.70 -4.61
CA ALA A 341 -2.90 11.50 -4.11
C ALA A 341 -3.18 13.02 -4.11
N LYS A 342 -4.10 13.51 -4.93
CA LYS A 342 -4.52 14.93 -4.93
C LYS A 342 -4.91 15.46 -3.54
N PHE A 343 -5.38 14.60 -2.64
CA PHE A 343 -5.82 15.01 -1.30
C PHE A 343 -4.69 15.16 -0.28
N TRP A 344 -3.49 14.62 -0.57
CA TRP A 344 -2.42 14.53 0.43
C TRP A 344 -1.00 14.67 -0.11
N LYS A 345 -0.82 14.81 -1.43
CA LYS A 345 0.53 14.89 -2.05
C LYS A 345 1.38 16.04 -1.49
N ASP A 346 0.75 17.19 -1.17
CA ASP A 346 1.46 18.35 -0.64
C ASP A 346 1.93 18.12 0.80
N ASP A 347 1.18 17.35 1.60
CA ASP A 347 1.60 16.91 2.92
C ASP A 347 2.77 15.94 2.86
N LEU A 348 2.73 15.01 1.88
CA LEU A 348 3.84 14.09 1.62
C LEU A 348 5.09 14.87 1.16
N ALA A 349 4.95 15.87 0.30
CA ALA A 349 6.06 16.72 -0.13
C ALA A 349 6.69 17.45 1.07
N ARG A 350 5.89 17.95 2.01
CA ARG A 350 6.40 18.57 3.26
C ARG A 350 7.15 17.55 4.11
N LEU A 351 6.60 16.36 4.33
CA LEU A 351 7.30 15.29 5.05
C LEU A 351 8.66 14.96 4.42
N LEU A 352 8.72 14.86 3.09
CA LEU A 352 9.97 14.52 2.40
C LEU A 352 11.03 15.63 2.47
N ALA A 353 10.62 16.89 2.69
CA ALA A 353 11.52 18.04 2.84
C ALA A 353 12.09 18.19 4.25
N GLU A 354 11.46 17.64 5.28
CA GLU A 354 11.98 17.56 6.66
C GLU A 354 13.24 16.67 6.72
#